data_cd847e6d19b59fdee4d8e445a9ecdb0d
#
_entry.id   cd847e6d19b59fdee4d8e445a9ecdb0d
#
_cell.length_a   1.000
_cell.length_b   1.000
_cell.length_c   1.000
_cell.angle_alpha   90.00
_cell.angle_beta   90.00
_cell.angle_gamma   90.00
#
_symmetry.space_group_name_H-M   'P 1'
#
loop_
_entity.id
_entity.type
_entity.pdbx_description
1 polymer ?
#
loop_
_entity_poly.entity_id
_entity_poly.type
_entity_poly.pdbx_seq_one_letter_code
_entity_poly.pdbx_strand_id
1 'polypeptide(L)'
;MNKGIRILIIVIIVVAALGVGGYFAAPRIKALMEAGGPPGRLGMRAGSGEQDPEQEAFSVPVAVIRAKEQPMRETLILYGTVFPQNEVNIFATVTGKVKQVLVGEGDYVVKDQRLAAIDRDQAGLKFAEAEVTATVSGIVKTILTQVGATVGPTAPLFQIVDMDNVEVILNVPEKKIAQVKRGQTAALSFVAYPGRTFRGSIYRLSPVVDPMSRSLEARILVPNPGYLLKPGMFAESRLVLSEVDSALVIPVTALLDREEGRVIYTVRDGTARRIVPRLLFIEGSWAVVSDGLQAGDQVVVVGQQNLNDGDAVTIVEEQE
;
A
#
# COMPACT_ATOMS: atom_id res chain seq x y z
N MET A 1 8.57 -39.13 13.53
CA MET A 1 7.20 -39.49 13.08
C MET A 1 6.73 -38.38 12.16
N ASN A 2 6.64 -38.62 10.85
CA ASN A 2 6.45 -37.65 9.78
C ASN A 2 5.11 -36.92 9.92
N LYS A 3 5.08 -35.57 9.66
CA LYS A 3 3.89 -34.73 9.69
C LYS A 3 2.72 -35.28 8.85
N GLY A 4 2.99 -36.00 7.76
CA GLY A 4 1.98 -36.64 6.92
C GLY A 4 1.20 -37.78 7.60
N ILE A 5 1.85 -38.52 8.49
CA ILE A 5 1.20 -39.66 9.21
C ILE A 5 0.23 -39.11 10.29
N ARG A 6 0.52 -37.96 10.90
CA ARG A 6 -0.40 -37.32 11.89
C ARG A 6 -1.67 -36.79 11.25
N ILE A 7 -1.58 -36.23 10.03
CA ILE A 7 -2.75 -35.74 9.28
C ILE A 7 -3.63 -36.91 8.84
N LEU A 8 -3.06 -38.02 8.38
CA LEU A 8 -3.80 -39.19 7.98
C LEU A 8 -4.59 -39.84 9.14
N ILE A 9 -3.99 -39.89 10.34
CA ILE A 9 -4.65 -40.42 11.55
C ILE A 9 -5.83 -39.54 11.98
N ILE A 10 -5.69 -38.21 11.90
CA ILE A 10 -6.77 -37.27 12.25
C ILE A 10 -7.95 -37.39 11.28
N VAL A 11 -7.70 -37.54 9.98
CA VAL A 11 -8.76 -37.72 8.98
C VAL A 11 -9.52 -39.02 9.19
N ILE A 12 -8.84 -40.13 9.55
CA ILE A 12 -9.49 -41.43 9.81
C ILE A 12 -10.38 -41.37 11.07
N ILE A 13 -9.94 -40.64 12.12
CA ILE A 13 -10.73 -40.49 13.35
C ILE A 13 -11.99 -39.64 13.09
N VAL A 14 -11.91 -38.59 12.28
CA VAL A 14 -13.07 -37.73 11.95
C VAL A 14 -14.10 -38.50 11.09
N VAL A 15 -13.67 -39.33 10.14
CA VAL A 15 -14.56 -40.14 9.32
C VAL A 15 -15.25 -41.25 10.13
N ALA A 16 -14.56 -41.84 11.11
CA ALA A 16 -15.13 -42.82 12.00
C ALA A 16 -16.16 -42.23 12.97
N ALA A 17 -15.97 -41.00 13.44
CA ALA A 17 -16.90 -40.27 14.31
C ALA A 17 -18.20 -39.87 13.60
N LEU A 18 -18.13 -39.54 12.30
CA LEU A 18 -19.31 -39.21 11.47
C LEU A 18 -20.11 -40.48 11.07
N GLY A 19 -19.48 -41.64 10.93
CA GLY A 19 -20.13 -42.90 10.61
C GLY A 19 -20.97 -43.49 11.77
N VAL A 20 -20.56 -43.30 13.03
CA VAL A 20 -21.25 -43.80 14.21
C VAL A 20 -22.47 -42.95 14.60
N GLY A 21 -22.43 -41.63 14.31
CA GLY A 21 -23.59 -40.73 14.55
C GLY A 21 -24.79 -40.99 13.65
N GLY A 22 -24.58 -41.52 12.43
CA GLY A 22 -25.64 -41.84 11.46
C GLY A 22 -26.44 -43.14 11.77
N TYR A 23 -25.82 -44.06 12.52
CA TYR A 23 -26.46 -45.38 12.79
C TYR A 23 -27.42 -45.35 13.97
N PHE A 24 -27.36 -44.36 14.86
CA PHE A 24 -28.25 -44.27 16.04
C PHE A 24 -29.51 -43.37 15.86
N ALA A 25 -29.62 -42.64 14.73
CA ALA A 25 -30.76 -41.71 14.50
C ALA A 25 -31.90 -42.29 13.67
N ALA A 26 -31.77 -43.49 13.10
CA ALA A 26 -32.76 -44.06 12.16
C ALA A 26 -34.05 -44.68 12.73
N PRO A 27 -34.24 -45.05 14.00
CA PRO A 27 -35.48 -45.69 14.43
C PRO A 27 -36.56 -44.76 15.01
N ARG A 28 -36.33 -43.42 15.09
CA ARG A 28 -37.32 -42.52 15.75
C ARG A 28 -38.27 -41.76 14.82
N ILE A 29 -38.07 -41.83 13.52
CA ILE A 29 -38.94 -41.10 12.55
C ILE A 29 -40.12 -41.92 12.04
N LYS A 30 -40.14 -43.24 12.25
CA LYS A 30 -41.22 -44.11 11.76
C LYS A 30 -42.48 -44.21 12.66
N ALA A 31 -42.40 -43.65 13.89
CA ALA A 31 -43.50 -43.76 14.87
C ALA A 31 -44.51 -42.58 14.87
N LEU A 32 -44.33 -41.57 14.02
CA LEU A 32 -45.21 -40.40 13.99
C LEU A 32 -46.14 -40.31 12.77
N MET A 33 -46.21 -41.36 11.92
CA MET A 33 -47.04 -41.34 10.70
C MET A 33 -48.25 -42.30 10.70
N GLU A 34 -48.51 -42.99 11.81
CA GLU A 34 -49.70 -43.89 11.88
C GLU A 34 -50.56 -43.51 13.07
N ALA A 35 -51.32 -42.44 12.95
CA ALA A 35 -52.52 -42.21 13.73
C ALA A 35 -53.50 -41.34 12.92
N GLY A 36 -54.17 -41.99 11.97
CA GLY A 36 -55.32 -41.44 11.29
C GLY A 36 -56.59 -41.77 12.03
N GLY A 37 -57.47 -40.85 12.10
CA GLY A 37 -58.85 -41.07 12.52
C GLY A 37 -59.77 -39.95 12.01
N PRO A 38 -60.96 -40.27 11.49
CA PRO A 38 -61.75 -39.35 10.68
C PRO A 38 -62.86 -38.60 11.48
N PRO A 39 -63.85 -37.94 10.87
CA PRO A 39 -64.21 -36.54 11.15
C PRO A 39 -65.55 -36.45 11.97
N GLY A 40 -65.62 -35.37 12.72
CA GLY A 40 -66.90 -34.99 13.39
C GLY A 40 -67.27 -33.55 12.94
N ARG A 41 -68.40 -33.50 12.20
CA ARG A 41 -69.19 -32.28 11.95
C ARG A 41 -69.85 -31.83 13.24
N LEU A 42 -69.89 -30.54 13.50
CA LEU A 42 -71.08 -29.76 13.84
C LEU A 42 -70.77 -28.46 14.57
N GLY A 43 -71.38 -27.38 14.13
CA GLY A 43 -71.62 -26.21 14.98
C GLY A 43 -71.26 -24.85 14.40
N MET A 44 -72.15 -24.35 13.50
CA MET A 44 -72.21 -22.91 13.22
C MET A 44 -72.42 -22.10 14.49
N ARG A 45 -71.60 -21.12 14.75
CA ARG A 45 -72.01 -19.94 15.50
C ARG A 45 -71.31 -18.70 14.93
N ALA A 46 -72.05 -17.85 14.26
CA ALA A 46 -71.65 -16.51 13.86
C ALA A 46 -71.39 -15.67 15.11
N GLY A 47 -70.28 -15.04 15.19
CA GLY A 47 -69.90 -14.09 16.21
C GLY A 47 -68.86 -13.11 15.59
N SER A 48 -69.41 -11.97 15.29
CA SER A 48 -68.76 -10.73 14.82
C SER A 48 -67.50 -10.35 15.54
N GLY A 49 -66.54 -9.81 14.79
CA GLY A 49 -65.48 -8.96 15.30
C GLY A 49 -64.09 -9.57 15.20
N GLU A 50 -63.64 -9.92 14.00
CA GLU A 50 -62.22 -10.03 13.71
C GLU A 50 -61.68 -8.62 13.51
N GLN A 51 -61.09 -8.09 14.58
CA GLN A 51 -59.99 -7.15 14.40
C GLN A 51 -58.87 -7.96 13.78
N ASP A 52 -58.55 -7.66 12.53
CA ASP A 52 -57.28 -8.05 11.91
C ASP A 52 -56.13 -7.71 12.92
N PRO A 53 -55.31 -8.67 13.33
CA PRO A 53 -54.11 -8.32 14.01
C PRO A 53 -53.29 -7.51 12.97
N GLU A 54 -53.12 -6.21 13.25
CA GLU A 54 -52.11 -5.42 12.59
C GLU A 54 -50.90 -6.34 12.41
N GLN A 55 -50.58 -6.71 11.17
CA GLN A 55 -49.32 -7.31 10.81
C GLN A 55 -48.27 -6.28 11.28
N GLU A 56 -47.70 -6.51 12.46
CA GLU A 56 -46.47 -5.82 12.85
C GLU A 56 -45.51 -6.03 11.69
N ALA A 57 -45.37 -5.03 10.86
CA ALA A 57 -44.45 -5.03 9.74
C ALA A 57 -43.06 -5.30 10.34
N PHE A 58 -42.54 -6.48 10.09
CA PHE A 58 -41.24 -6.93 10.62
C PHE A 58 -40.19 -5.96 10.04
N SER A 59 -39.80 -4.97 10.82
CA SER A 59 -38.79 -4.00 10.42
C SER A 59 -37.43 -4.46 10.90
N VAL A 60 -36.43 -4.40 10.02
CA VAL A 60 -35.06 -4.78 10.35
C VAL A 60 -34.39 -3.62 11.10
N PRO A 61 -33.86 -3.85 12.32
CA PRO A 61 -33.14 -2.81 13.05
C PRO A 61 -31.79 -2.53 12.37
N VAL A 62 -31.50 -1.25 12.11
CA VAL A 62 -30.29 -0.80 11.43
C VAL A 62 -29.64 0.39 12.13
N ALA A 63 -28.31 0.50 12.04
CA ALA A 63 -27.60 1.73 12.34
C ALA A 63 -27.22 2.44 11.04
N VAL A 64 -27.36 3.75 11.03
CA VAL A 64 -27.09 4.58 9.85
C VAL A 64 -26.05 5.66 10.15
N ILE A 65 -25.39 6.12 9.10
CA ILE A 65 -24.55 7.31 9.11
C ILE A 65 -25.03 8.24 7.98
N ARG A 66 -24.88 9.55 8.16
CA ARG A 66 -25.14 10.50 7.06
C ARG A 66 -23.94 10.58 6.13
N ALA A 67 -24.18 10.41 4.84
CA ALA A 67 -23.18 10.70 3.83
C ALA A 67 -22.79 12.19 3.91
N LYS A 68 -21.50 12.48 4.07
CA LYS A 68 -20.98 13.83 4.23
C LYS A 68 -19.90 14.16 3.21
N GLU A 69 -19.76 15.43 2.92
CA GLU A 69 -18.68 15.92 2.08
C GLU A 69 -17.47 16.31 2.95
N GLN A 70 -16.31 15.86 2.53
CA GLN A 70 -15.03 16.24 3.15
C GLN A 70 -13.88 16.17 2.14
N PRO A 71 -12.79 16.92 2.37
CA PRO A 71 -11.62 16.80 1.51
C PRO A 71 -10.98 15.42 1.67
N MET A 72 -10.72 14.75 0.53
CA MET A 72 -10.11 13.43 0.49
C MET A 72 -8.95 13.39 -0.49
N ARG A 73 -7.95 12.60 -0.15
CA ARG A 73 -6.76 12.38 -0.98
C ARG A 73 -6.54 10.89 -1.18
N GLU A 74 -6.45 10.48 -2.44
CA GLU A 74 -5.98 9.14 -2.76
C GLU A 74 -4.47 9.10 -2.61
N THR A 75 -3.95 8.23 -1.74
CA THR A 75 -2.52 8.08 -1.52
C THR A 75 -2.03 6.71 -1.97
N LEU A 76 -0.84 6.66 -2.54
CA LEU A 76 -0.14 5.43 -2.89
C LEU A 76 1.13 5.33 -2.03
N ILE A 77 1.20 4.31 -1.21
CA ILE A 77 2.38 4.01 -0.42
C ILE A 77 3.26 3.05 -1.22
N LEU A 78 4.50 3.47 -1.45
CA LEU A 78 5.52 2.70 -2.13
C LEU A 78 6.80 2.70 -1.29
N TYR A 79 7.56 1.64 -1.41
CA TYR A 79 8.84 1.50 -0.74
C TYR A 79 9.97 1.58 -1.75
N GLY A 80 11.10 2.15 -1.32
CA GLY A 80 12.25 2.30 -2.19
C GLY A 80 13.55 2.46 -1.45
N THR A 81 14.63 2.55 -2.22
CA THR A 81 15.99 2.70 -1.69
C THR A 81 16.57 4.02 -2.13
N VAL A 82 17.34 4.62 -1.23
CA VAL A 82 18.08 5.87 -1.48
C VAL A 82 19.33 5.57 -2.29
N PHE A 83 19.55 6.37 -3.33
CA PHE A 83 20.76 6.39 -4.15
C PHE A 83 21.35 7.80 -4.18
N PRO A 84 22.67 7.97 -4.38
CA PRO A 84 23.22 9.29 -4.64
C PRO A 84 22.73 9.80 -5.99
N GLN A 85 22.65 11.12 -6.15
CA GLN A 85 22.27 11.71 -7.44
C GLN A 85 23.31 11.39 -8.51
N ASN A 86 24.58 11.48 -8.16
CA ASN A 86 25.71 11.12 -9.02
C ASN A 86 26.76 10.35 -8.23
N GLU A 87 27.37 9.38 -8.87
CA GLU A 87 28.53 8.65 -8.34
C GLU A 87 29.61 8.60 -9.44
N VAL A 88 30.77 9.14 -9.14
CA VAL A 88 31.84 9.32 -10.12
C VAL A 88 33.11 8.64 -9.61
N ASN A 89 33.70 7.82 -10.48
CA ASN A 89 35.01 7.23 -10.27
C ASN A 89 36.11 8.19 -10.81
N ILE A 90 37.11 8.49 -10.00
CA ILE A 90 38.24 9.29 -10.35
C ILE A 90 39.42 8.38 -10.67
N PHE A 91 40.02 8.59 -11.81
CA PHE A 91 41.14 7.81 -12.34
C PHE A 91 42.43 8.66 -12.41
N ALA A 92 43.58 8.01 -12.40
CA ALA A 92 44.82 8.66 -12.76
C ALA A 92 44.85 8.98 -14.26
N THR A 93 45.36 10.10 -14.64
CA THR A 93 45.61 10.46 -16.05
C THR A 93 46.88 9.85 -16.62
N VAL A 94 47.78 9.44 -15.74
CA VAL A 94 49.13 8.91 -16.07
C VAL A 94 49.45 7.68 -15.21
N THR A 95 50.38 6.88 -15.66
CA THR A 95 50.92 5.77 -14.87
C THR A 95 52.04 6.27 -13.96
N GLY A 96 52.08 5.80 -12.71
CA GLY A 96 53.10 6.16 -11.73
C GLY A 96 52.81 5.53 -10.37
N LYS A 97 53.53 5.95 -9.33
CA LYS A 97 53.31 5.55 -7.93
C LYS A 97 52.62 6.66 -7.17
N VAL A 98 51.63 6.30 -6.36
CA VAL A 98 50.97 7.24 -5.45
C VAL A 98 51.99 7.70 -4.40
N LYS A 99 52.36 9.00 -4.45
CA LYS A 99 53.25 9.63 -3.50
C LYS A 99 52.53 10.04 -2.23
N GLN A 100 51.36 10.62 -2.39
CA GLN A 100 50.55 11.12 -1.28
C GLN A 100 49.06 11.07 -1.63
N VAL A 101 48.24 10.76 -0.63
CA VAL A 101 46.80 10.92 -0.64
C VAL A 101 46.46 12.08 0.30
N LEU A 102 45.68 13.06 -0.17
CA LEU A 102 45.45 14.35 0.49
C LEU A 102 44.05 14.46 1.14
N VAL A 103 43.21 13.46 0.94
CA VAL A 103 41.82 13.43 1.42
C VAL A 103 41.53 12.12 2.11
N GLY A 104 40.53 12.14 3.00
CA GLY A 104 39.98 10.95 3.68
C GLY A 104 38.60 10.55 3.17
N GLU A 105 38.20 9.33 3.48
CA GLU A 105 36.82 8.90 3.27
C GLU A 105 35.88 9.71 4.17
N GLY A 106 34.80 10.25 3.60
CA GLY A 106 33.84 11.13 4.27
C GLY A 106 34.16 12.63 4.08
N ASP A 107 35.35 12.99 3.56
CA ASP A 107 35.67 14.38 3.28
C ASP A 107 34.83 14.94 2.13
N TYR A 108 34.37 16.19 2.28
CA TYR A 108 33.79 16.94 1.19
C TYR A 108 34.90 17.57 0.33
N VAL A 109 34.80 17.38 -0.97
CA VAL A 109 35.75 17.93 -1.95
C VAL A 109 35.00 18.77 -2.98
N VAL A 110 35.67 19.80 -3.48
CA VAL A 110 35.14 20.62 -4.57
C VAL A 110 35.78 20.20 -5.90
N LYS A 111 35.05 20.46 -6.99
CA LYS A 111 35.59 20.24 -8.34
C LYS A 111 36.95 20.87 -8.48
N ASP A 112 37.87 20.18 -9.16
CA ASP A 112 39.28 20.54 -9.40
C ASP A 112 40.17 20.54 -8.14
N GLN A 113 39.65 20.16 -6.96
CA GLN A 113 40.44 19.95 -5.75
C GLN A 113 41.39 18.77 -5.93
N ARG A 114 42.63 18.96 -5.48
CA ARG A 114 43.67 17.94 -5.51
C ARG A 114 43.38 16.85 -4.47
N LEU A 115 43.35 15.59 -4.94
CA LEU A 115 43.07 14.41 -4.13
C LEU A 115 44.31 13.58 -3.83
N ALA A 116 45.23 13.48 -4.80
CA ALA A 116 46.48 12.74 -4.65
C ALA A 116 47.57 13.29 -5.57
N ALA A 117 48.82 12.95 -5.23
CA ALA A 117 49.98 13.19 -6.06
C ALA A 117 50.58 11.86 -6.55
N ILE A 118 50.94 11.81 -7.82
CA ILE A 118 51.53 10.64 -8.46
C ILE A 118 52.99 10.99 -8.86
N ASP A 119 53.92 10.20 -8.39
CA ASP A 119 55.32 10.22 -8.80
C ASP A 119 55.43 9.38 -10.10
N ARG A 120 56.02 10.02 -11.13
CA ARG A 120 56.26 9.44 -12.46
C ARG A 120 57.72 9.17 -12.75
N ASP A 121 58.59 9.36 -11.72
CA ASP A 121 60.02 9.18 -11.91
C ASP A 121 60.35 7.77 -12.38
N GLN A 122 61.16 7.67 -13.42
CA GLN A 122 61.70 6.42 -13.96
C GLN A 122 63.21 6.48 -13.84
N ALA A 123 63.85 5.32 -13.87
CA ALA A 123 65.32 5.24 -13.74
C ALA A 123 66.04 6.17 -14.78
N GLY A 124 66.69 7.21 -14.26
CA GLY A 124 67.42 8.20 -15.06
C GLY A 124 66.61 9.36 -15.62
N LEU A 125 65.28 9.39 -15.41
CA LEU A 125 64.39 10.46 -15.90
C LEU A 125 63.50 10.95 -14.76
N LYS A 126 63.56 12.27 -14.49
CA LYS A 126 62.69 12.94 -13.54
C LYS A 126 61.55 13.66 -14.26
N PHE A 127 60.36 13.43 -13.80
CA PHE A 127 59.18 14.09 -14.32
C PHE A 127 58.51 14.92 -13.22
N ALA A 128 57.78 15.96 -13.60
CA ALA A 128 56.91 16.66 -12.65
C ALA A 128 55.84 15.71 -12.10
N GLU A 129 55.52 15.85 -10.84
CA GLU A 129 54.43 15.11 -10.21
C GLU A 129 53.11 15.32 -10.97
N ALA A 130 52.34 14.28 -11.15
CA ALA A 130 50.99 14.40 -11.69
C ALA A 130 49.98 14.50 -10.56
N GLU A 131 49.05 15.41 -10.71
CA GLU A 131 47.97 15.60 -9.75
C GLU A 131 46.72 14.80 -10.17
N VAL A 132 46.08 14.17 -9.20
CA VAL A 132 44.76 13.62 -9.36
C VAL A 132 43.80 14.59 -8.73
N THR A 133 42.83 15.10 -9.52
CA THR A 133 41.87 16.10 -9.07
C THR A 133 40.46 15.57 -9.12
N ALA A 134 39.58 16.10 -8.27
CA ALA A 134 38.15 15.80 -8.29
C ALA A 134 37.50 16.36 -9.57
N THR A 135 36.77 15.54 -10.32
CA THR A 135 36.05 15.98 -11.53
C THR A 135 34.69 16.60 -11.20
N VAL A 136 34.16 16.33 -10.00
CA VAL A 136 32.90 16.84 -9.46
C VAL A 136 33.11 17.22 -8.00
N SER A 137 32.22 18.09 -7.47
CA SER A 137 32.12 18.32 -6.04
C SER A 137 31.28 17.21 -5.39
N GLY A 138 31.58 16.84 -4.15
CA GLY A 138 30.87 15.80 -3.44
C GLY A 138 31.65 15.23 -2.26
N ILE A 139 31.20 14.11 -1.73
CA ILE A 139 31.86 13.42 -0.62
C ILE A 139 32.68 12.24 -1.14
N VAL A 140 33.92 12.11 -0.66
CA VAL A 140 34.75 10.93 -0.92
C VAL A 140 34.12 9.71 -0.26
N LYS A 141 33.52 8.84 -1.07
CA LYS A 141 32.86 7.62 -0.59
C LYS A 141 33.88 6.56 -0.22
N THR A 142 34.84 6.32 -1.11
CA THR A 142 35.85 5.27 -0.95
C THR A 142 37.17 5.69 -1.60
N ILE A 143 38.29 5.36 -0.94
CA ILE A 143 39.63 5.47 -1.46
C ILE A 143 40.11 4.09 -1.87
N LEU A 144 40.27 3.87 -3.17
CA LEU A 144 40.61 2.57 -3.78
C LEU A 144 42.15 2.42 -4.00
N THR A 145 42.94 3.32 -3.47
CA THR A 145 44.39 3.33 -3.60
C THR A 145 45.09 3.61 -2.27
N GLN A 146 46.39 3.38 -2.20
CA GLN A 146 47.21 3.68 -1.04
C GLN A 146 48.56 4.25 -1.46
N VAL A 147 49.23 4.97 -0.54
CA VAL A 147 50.58 5.49 -0.78
C VAL A 147 51.55 4.37 -1.15
N GLY A 148 52.32 4.56 -2.22
CA GLY A 148 53.22 3.55 -2.75
C GLY A 148 52.63 2.60 -3.79
N ALA A 149 51.35 2.58 -3.97
CA ALA A 149 50.68 1.76 -5.00
C ALA A 149 51.03 2.25 -6.41
N THR A 150 51.24 1.35 -7.35
CA THR A 150 51.36 1.67 -8.77
C THR A 150 49.97 1.78 -9.37
N VAL A 151 49.71 2.92 -9.98
CA VAL A 151 48.38 3.28 -10.53
C VAL A 151 48.47 3.71 -11.99
N GLY A 152 47.32 3.70 -12.67
CA GLY A 152 47.22 4.10 -14.08
C GLY A 152 45.80 4.43 -14.47
N PRO A 153 45.51 4.75 -15.75
CA PRO A 153 44.22 5.22 -16.22
C PRO A 153 43.09 4.18 -16.18
N THR A 154 43.41 2.91 -15.94
CA THR A 154 42.43 1.81 -16.04
C THR A 154 41.75 1.45 -14.72
N ALA A 155 42.33 1.81 -13.59
CA ALA A 155 41.80 1.52 -12.27
C ALA A 155 41.34 2.80 -11.56
N PRO A 156 40.14 2.84 -10.97
CA PRO A 156 39.68 3.98 -10.20
C PRO A 156 40.50 4.15 -8.92
N LEU A 157 40.79 5.38 -8.54
CA LEU A 157 41.54 5.73 -7.32
C LEU A 157 40.62 6.21 -6.20
N PHE A 158 39.61 6.99 -6.56
CA PHE A 158 38.63 7.53 -5.64
C PHE A 158 37.22 7.36 -6.23
N GLN A 159 36.25 7.23 -5.34
CA GLN A 159 34.84 7.28 -5.65
C GLN A 159 34.24 8.48 -4.93
N ILE A 160 33.69 9.43 -5.69
CA ILE A 160 33.04 10.62 -5.16
C ILE A 160 31.55 10.53 -5.42
N VAL A 161 30.71 10.83 -4.41
CA VAL A 161 29.27 10.87 -4.49
C VAL A 161 28.74 12.28 -4.25
N ASP A 162 27.86 12.71 -5.14
CA ASP A 162 27.06 13.91 -4.94
C ASP A 162 25.83 13.53 -4.11
N MET A 163 25.70 14.13 -2.93
CA MET A 163 24.64 13.86 -1.98
C MET A 163 23.88 15.13 -1.56
N ASP A 164 24.04 16.25 -2.24
CA ASP A 164 23.26 17.48 -2.01
C ASP A 164 21.77 17.20 -2.21
N ASN A 165 21.49 16.38 -3.19
CA ASN A 165 20.21 15.70 -3.37
C ASN A 165 20.43 14.19 -3.41
N VAL A 166 19.44 13.45 -3.01
CA VAL A 166 19.42 12.00 -3.16
C VAL A 166 18.22 11.57 -4.01
N GLU A 167 18.37 10.44 -4.66
CA GLU A 167 17.30 9.81 -5.42
C GLU A 167 16.68 8.67 -4.60
N VAL A 168 15.36 8.63 -4.51
CA VAL A 168 14.66 7.45 -4.01
C VAL A 168 14.04 6.74 -5.20
N ILE A 169 14.47 5.51 -5.45
CA ILE A 169 13.99 4.69 -6.55
C ILE A 169 12.84 3.82 -6.05
N LEU A 170 11.69 3.96 -6.70
CA LEU A 170 10.45 3.25 -6.40
C LEU A 170 9.99 2.42 -7.58
N ASN A 171 9.26 1.36 -7.31
CA ASN A 171 8.59 0.54 -8.30
C ASN A 171 7.08 0.76 -8.23
N VAL A 172 6.51 1.41 -9.25
CA VAL A 172 5.09 1.71 -9.37
C VAL A 172 4.39 0.54 -10.06
N PRO A 173 3.42 -0.14 -9.40
CA PRO A 173 2.68 -1.24 -10.01
C PRO A 173 1.93 -0.80 -11.27
N GLU A 174 1.83 -1.67 -12.28
CA GLU A 174 1.20 -1.39 -13.59
C GLU A 174 -0.19 -0.75 -13.46
N LYS A 175 -1.02 -1.23 -12.52
CA LYS A 175 -2.38 -0.71 -12.27
C LYS A 175 -2.43 0.76 -11.86
N LYS A 176 -1.31 1.33 -11.38
CA LYS A 176 -1.21 2.71 -10.88
C LYS A 176 -0.40 3.64 -11.77
N ILE A 177 0.21 3.12 -12.85
CA ILE A 177 1.08 3.91 -13.74
C ILE A 177 0.38 5.14 -14.30
N ALA A 178 -0.88 5.00 -14.75
CA ALA A 178 -1.64 6.11 -15.34
C ALA A 178 -1.88 7.29 -14.38
N GLN A 179 -1.85 7.04 -13.06
CA GLN A 179 -2.08 8.02 -12.02
C GLN A 179 -0.79 8.70 -11.53
N VAL A 180 0.38 8.11 -11.85
CA VAL A 180 1.69 8.63 -11.42
C VAL A 180 2.29 9.51 -12.51
N LYS A 181 2.64 10.76 -12.18
CA LYS A 181 3.13 11.75 -13.13
C LYS A 181 4.39 12.43 -12.59
N ARG A 182 5.24 12.88 -13.52
CA ARG A 182 6.36 13.75 -13.20
C ARG A 182 5.88 15.05 -12.55
N GLY A 183 6.59 15.48 -11.50
CA GLY A 183 6.26 16.68 -10.73
C GLY A 183 5.37 16.41 -9.50
N GLN A 184 4.79 15.21 -9.35
CA GLN A 184 4.03 14.88 -8.16
C GLN A 184 4.91 14.91 -6.91
N THR A 185 4.37 15.48 -5.83
CA THR A 185 5.05 15.54 -4.54
C THR A 185 4.92 14.21 -3.79
N ALA A 186 6.00 13.81 -3.14
CA ALA A 186 6.06 12.65 -2.26
C ALA A 186 6.45 13.08 -0.85
N ALA A 187 5.81 12.51 0.14
CA ALA A 187 6.22 12.55 1.53
C ALA A 187 6.98 11.25 1.85
N LEU A 188 8.22 11.37 2.32
CA LEU A 188 9.08 10.23 2.59
C LEU A 188 9.37 10.13 4.09
N SER A 189 9.30 8.92 4.62
CA SER A 189 9.70 8.57 5.97
C SER A 189 10.78 7.52 5.98
N PHE A 190 11.67 7.61 6.95
CA PHE A 190 12.83 6.72 7.10
C PHE A 190 12.87 6.18 8.53
N VAL A 191 13.16 4.90 8.69
CA VAL A 191 13.26 4.25 10.01
C VAL A 191 14.35 4.92 10.88
N ALA A 192 15.43 5.40 10.24
CA ALA A 192 16.51 6.08 10.95
C ALA A 192 16.11 7.46 11.54
N TYR A 193 15.00 8.05 11.09
CA TYR A 193 14.51 9.36 11.52
C TYR A 193 13.02 9.30 11.86
N PRO A 194 12.63 8.66 12.97
CA PRO A 194 11.23 8.50 13.35
C PRO A 194 10.58 9.87 13.59
N GLY A 195 9.37 10.03 13.08
CA GLY A 195 8.59 11.27 13.19
C GLY A 195 9.02 12.41 12.28
N ARG A 196 10.10 12.26 11.49
CA ARG A 196 10.55 13.25 10.51
C ARG A 196 10.11 12.89 9.11
N THR A 197 9.43 13.82 8.46
CA THR A 197 9.01 13.69 7.05
C THR A 197 9.93 14.50 6.16
N PHE A 198 10.45 13.85 5.13
CA PHE A 198 11.21 14.48 4.05
C PHE A 198 10.30 14.67 2.86
N ARG A 199 10.48 15.74 2.10
CA ARG A 199 9.69 16.03 0.90
C ARG A 199 10.55 15.91 -0.33
N GLY A 200 10.02 15.24 -1.33
CA GLY A 200 10.61 15.12 -2.64
C GLY A 200 9.58 15.24 -3.74
N SER A 201 10.01 15.16 -4.98
CA SER A 201 9.13 15.14 -6.14
C SER A 201 9.59 14.11 -7.17
N ILE A 202 8.65 13.49 -7.86
CA ILE A 202 8.96 12.61 -8.99
C ILE A 202 9.56 13.46 -10.10
N TYR A 203 10.85 13.27 -10.39
CA TYR A 203 11.53 13.99 -11.45
C TYR A 203 11.74 13.14 -12.71
N ARG A 204 11.73 11.82 -12.55
CA ARG A 204 11.94 10.88 -13.64
C ARG A 204 11.02 9.65 -13.49
N LEU A 205 10.45 9.23 -14.62
CA LEU A 205 9.75 7.97 -14.79
C LEU A 205 10.44 7.19 -15.91
N SER A 206 10.63 5.89 -15.72
CA SER A 206 11.15 5.02 -16.78
C SER A 206 10.20 5.03 -17.97
N PRO A 207 10.69 5.05 -19.22
CA PRO A 207 9.83 4.90 -20.38
C PRO A 207 9.38 3.44 -20.62
N VAL A 208 9.91 2.49 -19.86
CA VAL A 208 9.70 1.05 -20.04
C VAL A 208 9.25 0.43 -18.73
N VAL A 209 8.26 -0.44 -18.79
CA VAL A 209 7.80 -1.28 -17.68
C VAL A 209 8.66 -2.54 -17.63
N ASP A 210 9.12 -2.89 -16.44
CA ASP A 210 9.82 -4.16 -16.21
C ASP A 210 8.81 -5.32 -16.28
N PRO A 211 8.95 -6.26 -17.23
CA PRO A 211 8.02 -7.35 -17.42
C PRO A 211 8.06 -8.40 -16.29
N MET A 212 9.17 -8.50 -15.55
CA MET A 212 9.32 -9.46 -14.47
C MET A 212 8.56 -9.00 -13.21
N SER A 213 8.75 -7.74 -12.83
CA SER A 213 8.10 -7.15 -11.65
C SER A 213 6.73 -6.52 -11.98
N ARG A 214 6.39 -6.35 -13.27
CA ARG A 214 5.22 -5.62 -13.76
C ARG A 214 5.09 -4.24 -13.11
N SER A 215 6.20 -3.54 -13.06
CA SER A 215 6.28 -2.23 -12.43
C SER A 215 7.07 -1.23 -13.27
N LEU A 216 6.80 0.04 -13.05
CA LEU A 216 7.51 1.16 -13.65
C LEU A 216 8.44 1.79 -12.61
N GLU A 217 9.73 1.94 -12.95
CA GLU A 217 10.66 2.66 -12.10
C GLU A 217 10.32 4.16 -12.08
N ALA A 218 10.12 4.69 -10.87
CA ALA A 218 9.97 6.11 -10.61
C ALA A 218 11.10 6.58 -9.70
N ARG A 219 11.67 7.76 -9.98
CA ARG A 219 12.72 8.37 -9.18
C ARG A 219 12.22 9.66 -8.58
N ILE A 220 12.32 9.74 -7.25
CA ILE A 220 12.00 10.92 -6.47
C ILE A 220 13.31 11.61 -6.12
N LEU A 221 13.41 12.89 -6.46
CA LEU A 221 14.51 13.74 -6.03
C LEU A 221 14.18 14.34 -4.66
N VAL A 222 15.07 14.15 -3.69
CA VAL A 222 14.91 14.60 -2.31
C VAL A 222 16.11 15.47 -1.93
N PRO A 223 15.90 16.76 -1.58
CA PRO A 223 16.95 17.60 -1.03
C PRO A 223 17.52 17.01 0.27
N ASN A 224 18.83 17.01 0.42
CA ASN A 224 19.52 16.36 1.53
C ASN A 224 20.45 17.29 2.30
N PRO A 225 19.96 18.38 2.87
CA PRO A 225 20.78 19.31 3.63
C PRO A 225 21.38 18.61 4.87
N GLY A 226 22.68 18.77 5.04
CA GLY A 226 23.41 18.14 6.14
C GLY A 226 23.66 16.63 5.94
N TYR A 227 23.45 16.12 4.71
CA TYR A 227 23.77 14.73 4.32
C TYR A 227 23.17 13.67 5.24
N LEU A 228 21.95 13.92 5.73
CA LEU A 228 21.23 13.03 6.64
C LEU A 228 20.83 11.73 5.97
N LEU A 229 20.31 11.82 4.75
CA LEU A 229 19.93 10.66 3.96
C LEU A 229 21.16 10.06 3.31
N LYS A 230 21.42 8.80 3.63
CA LYS A 230 22.58 8.08 3.10
C LYS A 230 22.16 7.06 2.06
N PRO A 231 22.89 6.88 0.97
CA PRO A 231 22.69 5.80 0.01
C PRO A 231 22.57 4.45 0.73
N GLY A 232 21.63 3.62 0.26
CA GLY A 232 21.29 2.34 0.89
C GLY A 232 20.20 2.42 1.95
N MET A 233 19.77 3.62 2.41
CA MET A 233 18.62 3.73 3.32
C MET A 233 17.34 3.32 2.61
N PHE A 234 16.40 2.72 3.39
CA PHE A 234 15.07 2.33 2.95
C PHE A 234 14.08 3.43 3.28
N ALA A 235 13.25 3.79 2.30
CA ALA A 235 12.25 4.83 2.41
C ALA A 235 10.84 4.27 2.20
N GLU A 236 9.90 4.65 3.05
CA GLU A 236 8.48 4.62 2.75
C GLU A 236 8.11 5.95 2.10
N SER A 237 7.55 5.89 0.90
CA SER A 237 7.16 7.06 0.11
C SER A 237 5.66 7.09 -0.07
N ARG A 238 5.03 8.17 0.32
CA ARG A 238 3.59 8.41 0.17
C ARG A 238 3.37 9.45 -0.93
N LEU A 239 2.79 8.97 -2.03
CA LEU A 239 2.46 9.77 -3.21
C LEU A 239 0.99 10.15 -3.17
N VAL A 240 0.65 11.41 -3.40
CA VAL A 240 -0.73 11.84 -3.61
C VAL A 240 -1.07 11.61 -5.08
N LEU A 241 -2.02 10.70 -5.35
CA LEU A 241 -2.46 10.37 -6.71
C LEU A 241 -3.60 11.28 -7.19
N SER A 242 -4.54 11.59 -6.30
CA SER A 242 -5.70 12.43 -6.56
C SER A 242 -6.11 13.18 -5.29
N GLU A 243 -6.64 14.37 -5.45
CA GLU A 243 -7.18 15.20 -4.38
C GLU A 243 -8.56 15.70 -4.80
N VAL A 244 -9.54 15.57 -3.91
CA VAL A 244 -10.92 16.00 -4.11
C VAL A 244 -11.31 16.85 -2.90
N ASP A 245 -11.53 18.14 -3.12
CA ASP A 245 -11.80 19.11 -2.04
C ASP A 245 -13.14 18.86 -1.33
N SER A 246 -14.14 18.37 -2.07
CA SER A 246 -15.47 18.05 -1.56
C SER A 246 -15.88 16.69 -2.07
N ALA A 247 -15.39 15.65 -1.41
CA ALA A 247 -15.67 14.28 -1.75
C ALA A 247 -16.80 13.74 -0.88
N LEU A 248 -17.84 13.19 -1.51
CA LEU A 248 -18.89 12.48 -0.79
C LEU A 248 -18.33 11.16 -0.26
N VAL A 249 -18.35 10.97 1.05
CA VAL A 249 -17.72 9.82 1.70
C VAL A 249 -18.72 9.02 2.54
N ILE A 250 -18.46 7.73 2.59
CA ILE A 250 -19.13 6.77 3.46
C ILE A 250 -18.09 5.84 4.08
N PRO A 251 -18.33 5.26 5.26
CA PRO A 251 -17.45 4.24 5.81
C PRO A 251 -17.38 3.00 4.89
N VAL A 252 -16.22 2.38 4.81
CA VAL A 252 -16.04 1.13 4.05
C VAL A 252 -16.95 0.02 4.58
N THR A 253 -17.29 0.06 5.87
CA THR A 253 -18.21 -0.89 6.50
C THR A 253 -19.62 -0.87 5.91
N ALA A 254 -20.04 0.23 5.29
CA ALA A 254 -21.32 0.31 4.60
C ALA A 254 -21.36 -0.47 3.28
N LEU A 255 -20.20 -0.78 2.70
CA LEU A 255 -20.10 -1.50 1.44
C LEU A 255 -20.29 -3.00 1.66
N LEU A 256 -21.15 -3.60 0.85
CA LEU A 256 -21.34 -5.05 0.77
C LEU A 256 -20.93 -5.55 -0.61
N ASP A 257 -20.16 -6.62 -0.64
CA ASP A 257 -19.87 -7.33 -1.89
C ASP A 257 -21.05 -8.28 -2.20
N ARG A 258 -21.67 -8.09 -3.37
CA ARG A 258 -22.74 -8.93 -3.91
C ARG A 258 -22.33 -9.43 -5.31
N GLU A 259 -23.11 -10.35 -5.88
CA GLU A 259 -22.81 -10.89 -7.24
C GLU A 259 -22.73 -9.79 -8.31
N GLU A 260 -23.55 -8.75 -8.18
CA GLU A 260 -23.59 -7.61 -9.12
C GLU A 260 -22.49 -6.56 -8.84
N GLY A 261 -21.68 -6.74 -7.81
CA GLY A 261 -20.66 -5.79 -7.36
C GLY A 261 -20.89 -5.26 -5.95
N ARG A 262 -20.24 -4.13 -5.63
CA ARG A 262 -20.40 -3.47 -4.34
C ARG A 262 -21.69 -2.70 -4.27
N VAL A 263 -22.48 -2.95 -3.23
CA VAL A 263 -23.75 -2.27 -2.98
C VAL A 263 -23.74 -1.61 -1.60
N ILE A 264 -24.61 -0.63 -1.43
CA ILE A 264 -24.93 0.01 -0.16
C ILE A 264 -26.43 0.04 -0.01
N TYR A 265 -26.90 0.21 1.22
CA TYR A 265 -28.29 0.47 1.51
C TYR A 265 -28.44 1.87 2.09
N THR A 266 -29.41 2.63 1.55
CA THR A 266 -29.86 3.92 2.12
C THR A 266 -31.25 3.75 2.71
N VAL A 267 -31.57 4.55 3.73
CA VAL A 267 -32.91 4.59 4.31
C VAL A 267 -33.64 5.83 3.81
N ARG A 268 -34.83 5.59 3.23
CA ARG A 268 -35.75 6.68 2.84
C ARG A 268 -37.18 6.27 3.23
N ASP A 269 -37.84 7.12 3.99
CA ASP A 269 -39.21 6.89 4.47
C ASP A 269 -39.40 5.55 5.18
N GLY A 270 -38.42 5.15 6.05
CA GLY A 270 -38.45 3.87 6.78
C GLY A 270 -38.21 2.64 5.91
N THR A 271 -37.78 2.79 4.67
CA THR A 271 -37.55 1.71 3.71
C THR A 271 -36.09 1.67 3.26
N ALA A 272 -35.51 0.50 3.22
CA ALA A 272 -34.16 0.29 2.67
C ALA A 272 -34.18 0.33 1.14
N ARG A 273 -33.28 1.12 0.56
CA ARG A 273 -33.04 1.14 -0.88
C ARG A 273 -31.64 0.70 -1.19
N ARG A 274 -31.51 -0.32 -2.03
CA ARG A 274 -30.23 -0.82 -2.52
C ARG A 274 -29.70 0.09 -3.62
N ILE A 275 -28.47 0.51 -3.50
CA ILE A 275 -27.77 1.36 -4.46
C ILE A 275 -26.44 0.67 -4.82
N VAL A 276 -26.06 0.72 -6.09
CA VAL A 276 -24.72 0.36 -6.57
C VAL A 276 -23.92 1.66 -6.71
N PRO A 277 -23.08 2.03 -5.72
CA PRO A 277 -22.36 3.30 -5.77
C PRO A 277 -21.21 3.22 -6.76
N ARG A 278 -20.94 4.32 -7.46
CA ARG A 278 -19.72 4.46 -8.24
C ARG A 278 -18.60 5.00 -7.34
N LEU A 279 -17.65 4.13 -7.02
CA LEU A 279 -16.50 4.52 -6.17
C LEU A 279 -15.40 5.14 -7.02
N LEU A 280 -14.82 6.25 -6.53
CA LEU A 280 -13.59 6.82 -7.08
C LEU A 280 -12.37 6.07 -6.53
N PHE A 281 -12.25 6.03 -5.20
CA PHE A 281 -11.19 5.30 -4.49
C PHE A 281 -11.63 5.03 -3.04
N ILE A 282 -10.82 4.23 -2.35
CA ILE A 282 -10.96 3.97 -0.91
C ILE A 282 -9.66 4.44 -0.26
N GLU A 283 -9.79 5.22 0.81
CA GLU A 283 -8.66 5.69 1.60
C GLU A 283 -8.92 5.46 3.09
N GLY A 284 -8.10 4.59 3.70
CA GLY A 284 -8.28 4.19 5.09
C GLY A 284 -9.65 3.53 5.33
N SER A 285 -10.46 4.12 6.22
CA SER A 285 -11.80 3.63 6.57
C SER A 285 -12.92 4.23 5.71
N TRP A 286 -12.60 5.05 4.71
CA TRP A 286 -13.56 5.80 3.92
C TRP A 286 -13.57 5.40 2.45
N ALA A 287 -14.76 5.24 1.90
CA ALA A 287 -14.98 5.10 0.47
C ALA A 287 -15.47 6.43 -0.11
N VAL A 288 -14.84 6.89 -1.17
CA VAL A 288 -15.19 8.10 -1.90
C VAL A 288 -16.14 7.73 -3.03
N VAL A 289 -17.33 8.32 -3.01
CA VAL A 289 -18.40 8.03 -3.97
C VAL A 289 -18.51 9.17 -4.97
N SER A 290 -18.56 8.86 -6.25
CA SER A 290 -18.77 9.86 -7.32
C SER A 290 -20.20 9.93 -7.82
N ASP A 291 -20.97 8.86 -7.61
CA ASP A 291 -22.36 8.80 -8.11
C ASP A 291 -23.16 7.76 -7.31
N GLY A 292 -24.47 7.96 -7.25
CA GLY A 292 -25.41 7.06 -6.56
C GLY A 292 -25.81 7.52 -5.14
N LEU A 293 -25.20 8.59 -4.60
CA LEU A 293 -25.54 9.17 -3.29
C LEU A 293 -25.61 10.68 -3.34
N GLN A 294 -26.30 11.27 -2.37
CA GLN A 294 -26.31 12.70 -2.10
C GLN A 294 -25.83 13.00 -0.67
N ALA A 295 -25.31 14.20 -0.46
CA ALA A 295 -24.96 14.65 0.87
C ALA A 295 -26.20 14.65 1.78
N GLY A 296 -26.06 14.06 2.97
CA GLY A 296 -27.16 13.90 3.92
C GLY A 296 -27.96 12.62 3.80
N ASP A 297 -27.78 11.80 2.75
CA ASP A 297 -28.43 10.49 2.65
C ASP A 297 -28.02 9.62 3.85
N GLN A 298 -28.99 8.93 4.43
CA GLN A 298 -28.79 7.99 5.53
C GLN A 298 -28.33 6.63 4.96
N VAL A 299 -27.08 6.29 5.19
CA VAL A 299 -26.45 5.06 4.71
C VAL A 299 -26.36 4.05 5.85
N VAL A 300 -26.82 2.82 5.62
CA VAL A 300 -26.78 1.75 6.62
C VAL A 300 -25.35 1.24 6.80
N VAL A 301 -24.89 1.21 8.04
CA VAL A 301 -23.55 0.73 8.44
C VAL A 301 -23.57 -0.51 9.32
N VAL A 302 -24.72 -0.82 9.94
CA VAL A 302 -24.96 -2.05 10.72
C VAL A 302 -26.33 -2.61 10.35
N GLY A 303 -26.43 -3.93 10.22
CA GLY A 303 -27.65 -4.63 9.83
C GLY A 303 -27.82 -4.82 8.32
N GLN A 304 -26.99 -4.20 7.49
CA GLN A 304 -27.08 -4.22 6.02
C GLN A 304 -27.00 -5.62 5.40
N GLN A 305 -26.41 -6.59 6.12
CA GLN A 305 -26.27 -7.98 5.63
C GLN A 305 -27.62 -8.69 5.50
N ASN A 306 -28.61 -8.28 6.30
CA ASN A 306 -29.93 -8.89 6.39
C ASN A 306 -30.96 -8.15 5.54
N LEU A 307 -30.56 -7.10 4.81
CA LEU A 307 -31.45 -6.25 4.02
C LEU A 307 -31.58 -6.73 2.59
N ASN A 308 -32.79 -6.65 2.08
CA ASN A 308 -33.10 -6.65 0.67
C ASN A 308 -33.61 -5.26 0.25
N ASP A 309 -33.70 -5.04 -1.05
CA ASP A 309 -34.29 -3.82 -1.58
C ASP A 309 -35.78 -3.76 -1.26
N GLY A 310 -36.23 -2.68 -0.64
CA GLY A 310 -37.61 -2.48 -0.25
C GLY A 310 -37.97 -2.94 1.16
N ASP A 311 -37.04 -3.53 1.92
CA ASP A 311 -37.34 -3.98 3.30
C ASP A 311 -37.67 -2.77 4.20
N ALA A 312 -38.67 -2.96 5.09
CA ALA A 312 -38.97 -1.99 6.14
C ALA A 312 -37.85 -2.01 7.20
N VAL A 313 -37.35 -0.84 7.59
CA VAL A 313 -36.24 -0.70 8.55
C VAL A 313 -36.61 0.22 9.71
N THR A 314 -36.08 -0.07 10.88
CA THR A 314 -36.10 0.83 12.05
C THR A 314 -34.70 1.27 12.37
N ILE A 315 -34.46 2.58 12.33
CA ILE A 315 -33.19 3.17 12.72
C ILE A 315 -33.08 3.11 14.25
N VAL A 316 -32.15 2.33 14.75
CA VAL A 316 -31.89 2.20 16.20
C VAL A 316 -30.74 3.08 16.67
N GLU A 317 -29.87 3.47 15.74
CA GLU A 317 -28.70 4.33 16.01
C GLU A 317 -28.36 5.16 14.78
N GLU A 318 -28.07 6.43 15.00
CA GLU A 318 -27.51 7.32 13.99
C GLU A 318 -26.11 7.70 14.46
N GLN A 319 -25.07 7.27 13.71
CA GLN A 319 -23.67 7.55 14.00
C GLN A 319 -23.26 8.86 13.33
N GLU A 320 -22.37 9.63 13.96
CA GLU A 320 -21.86 10.91 13.45
C GLU A 320 -20.68 10.75 12.46
#